data_6f6783ab030e45e066cc2d61b1667327
#
_entry.id   6f6783ab030e45e066cc2d61b1667327
#
_cell.length_a   1.000
_cell.length_b   1.000
_cell.length_c   1.000
_cell.angle_alpha   90.00
_cell.angle_beta   90.00
_cell.angle_gamma   90.00
#
_symmetry.space_group_name_H-M   'P 1'
#
loop_
_entity.id
_entity.type
_entity.pdbx_description
1 polymer ?
#
loop_
_entity_poly.entity_id
_entity_poly.type
_entity_poly.pdbx_seq_one_letter_code
_entity_poly.pdbx_strand_id
1 'polypeptide(L)'
;MSKWDLSIFYPNLEAWDEDFKKMPEHIEKLASFKGKLNDLKQFVAFHKADEQATHLLYRLYGYIHLNSDLNLKDKVKSSKNQQMMIMLSELGQKTSFYSPEVISIGEEKVMSFIEKDDYLKPYKFQMEKLFLQQKHVLSDDQEQIMANFGSVRQI
;
A
#
# COMPACT_ATOMS: atom_id res chain seq x y z
N MET A 1 34.15 -9.13 5.09
CA MET A 1 32.81 -8.72 4.61
C MET A 1 32.17 -7.82 5.67
N SER A 2 31.86 -6.59 5.30
CA SER A 2 31.16 -5.66 6.19
C SER A 2 29.76 -6.23 6.47
N LYS A 3 29.48 -6.60 7.72
CA LYS A 3 28.11 -6.92 8.14
C LYS A 3 27.32 -5.62 8.17
N TRP A 4 26.23 -5.56 7.45
CA TRP A 4 25.30 -4.44 7.54
C TRP A 4 24.81 -4.31 8.98
N ASP A 5 24.94 -3.12 9.55
CA ASP A 5 24.39 -2.83 10.86
C ASP A 5 22.88 -2.55 10.74
N LEU A 6 22.08 -3.55 11.07
CA LEU A 6 20.63 -3.47 11.03
C LEU A 6 20.02 -2.95 12.34
N SER A 7 20.86 -2.63 13.34
CA SER A 7 20.41 -2.10 14.63
C SER A 7 19.69 -0.75 14.51
N ILE A 8 19.90 -0.04 13.38
CA ILE A 8 19.16 1.20 13.07
C ILE A 8 17.66 0.97 12.90
N PHE A 9 17.24 -0.24 12.50
CA PHE A 9 15.84 -0.60 12.40
C PHE A 9 15.34 -1.18 13.72
N TYR A 10 15.98 -2.26 14.19
CA TYR A 10 15.67 -2.94 15.45
C TYR A 10 16.93 -3.51 16.07
N PRO A 11 17.10 -3.38 17.40
CA PRO A 11 18.26 -3.91 18.10
C PRO A 11 18.31 -5.45 18.11
N ASN A 12 17.14 -6.10 18.06
CA ASN A 12 16.97 -7.55 18.10
C ASN A 12 15.61 -8.00 17.53
N LEU A 13 15.42 -9.31 17.42
CA LEU A 13 14.16 -9.89 16.92
C LEU A 13 12.97 -9.67 17.86
N GLU A 14 13.20 -9.61 19.16
CA GLU A 14 12.15 -9.37 20.15
C GLU A 14 11.52 -7.99 19.95
N ALA A 15 12.34 -6.96 19.72
CA ALA A 15 11.86 -5.60 19.43
C ALA A 15 11.08 -5.56 18.09
N TRP A 16 11.52 -6.33 17.09
CA TRP A 16 10.79 -6.49 15.84
C TRP A 16 9.43 -7.16 16.05
N ASP A 17 9.38 -8.23 16.85
CA ASP A 17 8.13 -8.94 17.17
C ASP A 17 7.11 -8.04 17.87
N GLU A 18 7.56 -7.18 18.78
CA GLU A 18 6.68 -6.23 19.48
C GLU A 18 6.04 -5.22 18.51
N ASP A 19 6.79 -4.74 17.54
CA ASP A 19 6.26 -3.82 16.52
C ASP A 19 5.42 -4.57 15.47
N PHE A 20 5.80 -5.79 15.10
CA PHE A 20 5.03 -6.61 14.18
C PHE A 20 3.60 -6.89 14.70
N LYS A 21 3.44 -7.13 15.99
CA LYS A 21 2.13 -7.32 16.65
C LYS A 21 1.20 -6.11 16.55
N LYS A 22 1.73 -4.91 16.26
CA LYS A 22 0.92 -3.68 16.11
C LYS A 22 0.31 -3.55 14.72
N MET A 23 0.87 -4.23 13.71
CA MET A 23 0.40 -4.10 12.33
C MET A 23 -1.07 -4.46 12.11
N PRO A 24 -1.63 -5.53 12.73
CA PRO A 24 -3.05 -5.83 12.57
C PRO A 24 -3.97 -4.68 12.97
N GLU A 25 -3.65 -3.93 14.03
CA GLU A 25 -4.43 -2.76 14.43
C GLU A 25 -4.38 -1.65 13.38
N HIS A 26 -3.20 -1.38 12.80
CA HIS A 26 -3.07 -0.42 11.70
C HIS A 26 -3.85 -0.85 10.46
N ILE A 27 -3.83 -2.14 10.12
CA ILE A 27 -4.57 -2.69 8.98
C ILE A 27 -6.08 -2.54 9.19
N GLU A 28 -6.60 -2.90 10.36
CA GLU A 28 -8.03 -2.76 10.68
C GLU A 28 -8.45 -1.29 10.72
N LYS A 29 -7.60 -0.40 11.22
CA LYS A 29 -7.85 1.05 11.18
C LYS A 29 -7.99 1.54 9.74
N LEU A 30 -7.10 1.16 8.84
CA LEU A 30 -7.19 1.52 7.42
C LEU A 30 -8.46 0.94 6.78
N ALA A 31 -8.78 -0.32 7.02
CA ALA A 31 -9.99 -0.97 6.52
C ALA A 31 -11.28 -0.26 6.99
N SER A 32 -11.27 0.35 8.17
CA SER A 32 -12.42 1.06 8.74
C SER A 32 -12.84 2.31 7.97
N PHE A 33 -11.99 2.83 7.09
CA PHE A 33 -12.29 3.99 6.25
C PHE A 33 -13.07 3.65 4.98
N LYS A 34 -13.26 2.37 4.67
CA LYS A 34 -14.06 1.94 3.51
C LYS A 34 -15.45 2.58 3.54
N GLY A 35 -15.84 3.21 2.44
CA GLY A 35 -17.11 3.92 2.30
C GLY A 35 -17.16 5.30 2.94
N LYS A 36 -16.04 5.81 3.48
CA LYS A 36 -15.99 7.09 4.21
C LYS A 36 -15.11 8.14 3.54
N LEU A 37 -14.40 7.81 2.47
CA LEU A 37 -13.41 8.71 1.85
C LEU A 37 -14.03 9.91 1.12
N ASN A 38 -15.34 9.93 0.96
CA ASN A 38 -16.07 11.05 0.36
C ASN A 38 -16.21 12.28 1.30
N ASP A 39 -15.74 12.18 2.53
CA ASP A 39 -15.64 13.26 3.50
C ASP A 39 -14.18 13.72 3.66
N LEU A 40 -13.94 15.04 3.62
CA LEU A 40 -12.58 15.60 3.69
C LEU A 40 -11.83 15.17 4.96
N LYS A 41 -12.49 15.18 6.12
CA LYS A 41 -11.85 14.81 7.38
C LYS A 41 -11.47 13.35 7.41
N GLN A 42 -12.33 12.48 6.86
CA GLN A 42 -12.05 11.04 6.75
C GLN A 42 -10.96 10.77 5.72
N PHE A 43 -10.94 11.51 4.62
CA PHE A 43 -9.89 11.41 3.60
C PHE A 43 -8.52 11.77 4.17
N VAL A 44 -8.41 12.88 4.90
CA VAL A 44 -7.19 13.28 5.61
C VAL A 44 -6.80 12.26 6.67
N ALA A 45 -7.77 11.79 7.46
CA ALA A 45 -7.52 10.80 8.52
C ALA A 45 -7.01 9.46 7.97
N PHE A 46 -7.53 9.02 6.81
CA PHE A 46 -7.02 7.84 6.11
C PHE A 46 -5.54 8.01 5.75
N HIS A 47 -5.18 9.11 5.09
CA HIS A 47 -3.80 9.36 4.68
C HIS A 47 -2.84 9.46 5.86
N LYS A 48 -3.26 10.04 6.99
CA LYS A 48 -2.45 10.05 8.22
C LYS A 48 -2.28 8.65 8.81
N ALA A 49 -3.32 7.83 8.79
CA ALA A 49 -3.24 6.45 9.25
C ALA A 49 -2.37 5.60 8.33
N ASP A 50 -2.48 5.80 7.01
CA ASP A 50 -1.67 5.11 6.00
C ASP A 50 -0.19 5.46 6.14
N GLU A 51 0.14 6.72 6.35
CA GLU A 51 1.52 7.15 6.61
C GLU A 51 2.10 6.46 7.85
N GLN A 52 1.36 6.40 8.95
CA GLN A 52 1.80 5.71 10.17
C GLN A 52 2.02 4.22 9.93
N ALA A 53 1.09 3.55 9.26
CA ALA A 53 1.20 2.14 8.91
C ALA A 53 2.41 1.88 7.98
N THR A 54 2.61 2.74 7.00
CA THR A 54 3.71 2.66 6.03
C THR A 54 5.07 2.84 6.69
N HIS A 55 5.22 3.79 7.62
CA HIS A 55 6.46 3.96 8.38
C HIS A 55 6.82 2.71 9.18
N LEU A 56 5.84 2.14 9.89
CA LEU A 56 6.05 0.89 10.63
C LEU A 56 6.40 -0.27 9.70
N LEU A 57 5.67 -0.38 8.60
CA LEU A 57 5.86 -1.40 7.57
C LEU A 57 7.29 -1.39 7.00
N TYR A 58 7.80 -0.22 6.62
CA TYR A 58 9.16 -0.10 6.05
C TYR A 58 10.24 -0.52 7.05
N ARG A 59 10.07 -0.19 8.32
CA ARG A 59 11.01 -0.62 9.37
C ARG A 59 11.00 -2.14 9.56
N LEU A 60 9.81 -2.72 9.63
CA LEU A 60 9.62 -4.16 9.79
C LEU A 60 10.17 -4.94 8.59
N TYR A 61 9.77 -4.53 7.39
CA TYR A 61 10.19 -5.16 6.15
C TYR A 61 11.70 -5.04 5.93
N GLY A 62 12.26 -3.84 6.09
CA GLY A 62 13.69 -3.59 5.90
C GLY A 62 14.54 -4.47 6.80
N TYR A 63 14.20 -4.55 8.09
CA TYR A 63 14.96 -5.37 9.03
C TYR A 63 14.91 -6.86 8.70
N ILE A 64 13.72 -7.42 8.51
CA ILE A 64 13.59 -8.88 8.36
C ILE A 64 14.05 -9.35 6.98
N HIS A 65 13.81 -8.58 5.92
CA HIS A 65 14.23 -8.90 4.57
C HIS A 65 15.75 -8.92 4.45
N LEU A 66 16.44 -7.86 4.90
CA LEU A 66 17.90 -7.79 4.89
C LEU A 66 18.54 -8.85 5.79
N ASN A 67 17.95 -9.17 6.93
CA ASN A 67 18.43 -10.26 7.79
C ASN A 67 18.26 -11.65 7.14
N SER A 68 17.18 -11.87 6.42
CA SER A 68 16.95 -13.11 5.70
C SER A 68 17.96 -13.31 4.58
N ASP A 69 18.29 -12.26 3.84
CA ASP A 69 19.27 -12.29 2.75
C ASP A 69 20.69 -12.54 3.25
N LEU A 70 21.03 -12.02 4.44
CA LEU A 70 22.35 -12.23 5.04
C LEU A 70 22.58 -13.66 5.53
N ASN A 71 21.52 -14.40 5.85
CA ASN A 71 21.62 -15.78 6.35
C ASN A 71 20.43 -16.62 5.94
N LEU A 72 20.45 -17.10 4.70
CA LEU A 72 19.43 -17.97 4.11
C LEU A 72 19.19 -19.31 4.85
N LYS A 73 20.12 -19.71 5.74
CA LYS A 73 20.01 -20.93 6.54
C LYS A 73 19.31 -20.71 7.89
N ASP A 74 19.05 -19.46 8.26
CA ASP A 74 18.35 -19.13 9.50
C ASP A 74 16.84 -19.32 9.34
N LYS A 75 16.36 -20.47 9.78
CA LYS A 75 14.94 -20.85 9.68
C LYS A 75 13.99 -19.90 10.42
N VAL A 76 14.46 -19.28 11.51
CA VAL A 76 13.64 -18.34 12.30
C VAL A 76 13.40 -17.07 11.50
N LYS A 77 14.45 -16.48 10.96
CA LYS A 77 14.36 -15.26 10.15
C LYS A 77 13.59 -15.48 8.85
N SER A 78 13.80 -16.64 8.22
CA SER A 78 13.05 -17.04 7.02
C SER A 78 11.55 -17.18 7.32
N SER A 79 11.17 -17.79 8.44
CA SER A 79 9.78 -17.89 8.88
C SER A 79 9.16 -16.52 9.14
N LYS A 80 9.89 -15.60 9.78
CA LYS A 80 9.41 -14.24 10.03
C LYS A 80 9.26 -13.42 8.75
N ASN A 81 10.16 -13.59 7.80
CA ASN A 81 10.02 -12.98 6.47
C ASN A 81 8.75 -13.48 5.76
N GLN A 82 8.44 -14.77 5.87
CA GLN A 82 7.20 -15.33 5.33
C GLN A 82 5.95 -14.75 6.02
N GLN A 83 5.96 -14.62 7.34
CA GLN A 83 4.88 -13.95 8.10
C GLN A 83 4.70 -12.50 7.63
N MET A 84 5.79 -11.79 7.36
CA MET A 84 5.77 -10.43 6.82
C MET A 84 5.09 -10.37 5.45
N MET A 85 5.38 -11.32 4.56
CA MET A 85 4.76 -11.39 3.23
C MET A 85 3.25 -11.68 3.32
N ILE A 86 2.83 -12.53 4.24
CA ILE A 86 1.40 -12.80 4.50
C ILE A 86 0.70 -11.52 4.97
N MET A 87 1.31 -10.79 5.90
CA MET A 87 0.77 -9.53 6.41
C MET A 87 0.68 -8.45 5.30
N LEU A 88 1.67 -8.36 4.42
CA LEU A 88 1.63 -7.47 3.26
C LEU A 88 0.45 -7.80 2.33
N SER A 89 0.20 -9.08 2.11
CA SER A 89 -0.95 -9.53 1.32
C SER A 89 -2.27 -9.15 1.97
N GLU A 90 -2.38 -9.32 3.28
CA GLU A 90 -3.56 -8.91 4.05
C GLU A 90 -3.80 -7.41 3.99
N LEU A 91 -2.76 -6.61 4.20
CA LEU A 91 -2.82 -5.15 4.04
C LEU A 91 -3.34 -4.77 2.65
N GLY A 92 -2.78 -5.35 1.59
CA GLY A 92 -3.21 -5.10 0.22
C GLY A 92 -4.68 -5.44 -0.02
N GLN A 93 -5.15 -6.57 0.50
CA GLN A 93 -6.57 -6.97 0.40
C GLN A 93 -7.49 -6.03 1.17
N LYS A 94 -7.15 -5.68 2.41
CA LYS A 94 -7.95 -4.82 3.27
C LYS A 94 -8.04 -3.37 2.78
N THR A 95 -7.02 -2.89 2.06
CA THR A 95 -6.95 -1.53 1.50
C THR A 95 -7.30 -1.46 0.02
N SER A 96 -7.64 -2.57 -0.62
CA SER A 96 -7.97 -2.63 -2.06
C SER A 96 -9.15 -1.73 -2.48
N PHE A 97 -10.01 -1.34 -1.53
CA PHE A 97 -11.13 -0.42 -1.76
C PHE A 97 -10.70 1.01 -2.09
N TYR A 98 -9.48 1.40 -1.72
CA TYR A 98 -9.02 2.80 -1.78
C TYR A 98 -9.11 3.40 -3.18
N SER A 99 -8.45 2.80 -4.16
CA SER A 99 -8.43 3.34 -5.53
C SER A 99 -9.82 3.36 -6.18
N PRO A 100 -10.63 2.29 -6.15
CA PRO A 100 -11.99 2.35 -6.67
C PRO A 100 -12.87 3.39 -5.98
N GLU A 101 -12.75 3.55 -4.67
CA GLU A 101 -13.54 4.53 -3.93
C GLU A 101 -13.12 5.97 -4.27
N VAL A 102 -11.81 6.27 -4.34
CA VAL A 102 -11.31 7.57 -4.77
C VAL A 102 -11.77 7.91 -6.19
N ILE A 103 -11.71 6.96 -7.12
CA ILE A 103 -12.20 7.14 -8.48
C ILE A 103 -13.71 7.45 -8.48
N SER A 104 -14.49 6.76 -7.65
CA SER A 104 -15.94 6.98 -7.55
C SER A 104 -16.31 8.35 -6.99
N ILE A 105 -15.47 8.94 -6.13
CA ILE A 105 -15.63 10.32 -5.62
C ILE A 105 -15.49 11.33 -6.76
N GLY A 106 -14.61 11.08 -7.71
CA GLY A 106 -14.35 11.91 -8.87
C GLY A 106 -13.19 12.88 -8.70
N GLU A 107 -12.50 13.14 -9.81
CA GLU A 107 -11.27 13.94 -9.86
C GLU A 107 -11.48 15.37 -9.29
N GLU A 108 -12.55 16.04 -9.69
CA GLU A 108 -12.84 17.40 -9.25
C GLU A 108 -12.95 17.52 -7.73
N LYS A 109 -13.71 16.62 -7.10
CA LYS A 109 -13.89 16.64 -5.65
C LYS A 109 -12.62 16.28 -4.90
N VAL A 110 -11.87 15.28 -5.36
CA VAL A 110 -10.59 14.89 -4.74
C VAL A 110 -9.58 16.02 -4.85
N MET A 111 -9.48 16.70 -5.99
CA MET A 111 -8.61 17.88 -6.14
C MET A 111 -9.04 19.04 -5.23
N SER A 112 -10.34 19.21 -5.01
CA SER A 112 -10.84 20.21 -4.05
C SER A 112 -10.42 19.89 -2.60
N PHE A 113 -10.31 18.61 -2.23
CA PHE A 113 -9.78 18.20 -0.92
C PHE A 113 -8.32 18.60 -0.76
N ILE A 114 -7.52 18.37 -1.81
CA ILE A 114 -6.09 18.71 -1.82
C ILE A 114 -5.86 20.23 -1.70
N GLU A 115 -6.73 21.04 -2.30
CA GLU A 115 -6.66 22.49 -2.19
C GLU A 115 -7.07 23.01 -0.82
N LYS A 116 -8.01 22.33 -0.15
CA LYS A 116 -8.56 22.74 1.15
C LYS A 116 -7.70 22.34 2.34
N ASP A 117 -6.85 21.34 2.21
CA ASP A 117 -6.02 20.85 3.30
C ASP A 117 -4.56 20.70 2.88
N ASP A 118 -3.70 21.49 3.52
CA ASP A 118 -2.27 21.54 3.20
C ASP A 118 -1.55 20.19 3.42
N TYR A 119 -2.07 19.35 4.31
CA TYR A 119 -1.53 18.00 4.53
C TYR A 119 -1.64 17.12 3.27
N LEU A 120 -2.66 17.34 2.46
CA LEU A 120 -2.89 16.58 1.23
C LEU A 120 -2.08 17.03 0.02
N LYS A 121 -1.47 18.20 0.06
CA LYS A 121 -0.68 18.75 -1.08
C LYS A 121 0.37 17.79 -1.63
N PRO A 122 1.15 17.05 -0.83
CA PRO A 122 2.12 16.08 -1.33
C PRO A 122 1.49 14.95 -2.15
N TYR A 123 0.22 14.64 -1.92
CA TYR A 123 -0.51 13.57 -2.60
C TYR A 123 -1.09 13.98 -3.95
N LYS A 124 -1.01 15.26 -4.33
CA LYS A 124 -1.58 15.78 -5.57
C LYS A 124 -1.15 15.00 -6.80
N PHE A 125 0.15 14.80 -6.97
CA PHE A 125 0.70 14.06 -8.11
C PHE A 125 0.20 12.61 -8.17
N GLN A 126 0.11 11.94 -7.02
CA GLN A 126 -0.40 10.58 -6.93
C GLN A 126 -1.87 10.50 -7.36
N MET A 127 -2.69 11.46 -6.96
CA MET A 127 -4.11 11.53 -7.36
C MET A 127 -4.26 11.84 -8.85
N GLU A 128 -3.53 12.80 -9.37
CA GLU A 128 -3.51 13.10 -10.80
C GLU A 128 -3.15 11.86 -11.63
N LYS A 129 -2.13 11.12 -11.19
CA LYS A 129 -1.71 9.87 -11.83
C LYS A 129 -2.80 8.80 -11.78
N LEU A 130 -3.48 8.65 -10.63
CA LEU A 130 -4.58 7.69 -10.48
C LEU A 130 -5.70 7.96 -11.47
N PHE A 131 -6.16 9.21 -11.58
CA PHE A 131 -7.22 9.58 -12.52
C PHE A 131 -6.77 9.51 -13.97
N LEU A 132 -5.52 9.83 -14.27
CA LEU A 132 -4.95 9.67 -15.61
C LEU A 132 -4.92 8.20 -16.03
N GLN A 133 -4.50 7.30 -15.15
CA GLN A 133 -4.49 5.86 -15.42
C GLN A 133 -5.90 5.33 -15.65
N GLN A 134 -6.87 5.79 -14.86
CA GLN A 134 -8.27 5.40 -15.03
C GLN A 134 -8.84 5.80 -16.41
N LYS A 135 -8.44 6.95 -16.95
CA LYS A 135 -8.86 7.40 -18.29
C LYS A 135 -8.28 6.52 -19.42
N HIS A 136 -7.19 5.80 -19.17
CA HIS A 136 -6.55 4.88 -20.12
C HIS A 136 -7.00 3.43 -19.97
N VAL A 137 -7.76 3.10 -18.94
CA VAL A 137 -8.41 1.77 -18.83
C VAL A 137 -9.50 1.69 -19.90
N LEU A 138 -9.38 0.70 -20.77
CA LEU A 138 -10.40 0.42 -21.77
C LEU A 138 -11.69 -0.03 -21.06
N SER A 139 -12.85 0.38 -21.59
CA SER A 139 -14.10 -0.21 -21.14
C SER A 139 -14.11 -1.70 -21.47
N ASP A 140 -14.89 -2.50 -20.73
CA ASP A 140 -15.00 -3.94 -20.96
C ASP A 140 -15.31 -4.27 -22.43
N ASP A 141 -16.15 -3.45 -23.09
CA ASP A 141 -16.46 -3.58 -24.51
C ASP A 141 -15.25 -3.32 -25.41
N GLN A 142 -14.42 -2.33 -25.07
CA GLN A 142 -13.21 -2.00 -25.81
C GLN A 142 -12.11 -3.05 -25.62
N GLU A 143 -11.96 -3.61 -24.41
CA GLU A 143 -11.06 -4.73 -24.15
C GLU A 143 -11.48 -5.97 -24.92
N GLN A 144 -12.78 -6.25 -25.00
CA GLN A 144 -13.32 -7.37 -25.76
C GLN A 144 -13.08 -7.21 -27.28
N ILE A 145 -13.24 -6.00 -27.80
CA ILE A 145 -12.90 -5.66 -29.19
C ILE A 145 -11.40 -5.88 -29.45
N MET A 146 -10.54 -5.37 -28.58
CA MET A 146 -9.08 -5.54 -28.72
C MET A 146 -8.65 -7.00 -28.65
N ALA A 147 -9.25 -7.80 -27.77
CA ALA A 147 -8.99 -9.25 -27.69
C ALA A 147 -9.40 -9.97 -28.98
N ASN A 148 -10.54 -9.58 -29.60
CA ASN A 148 -10.99 -10.12 -30.86
C ASN A 148 -10.07 -9.76 -32.05
N PHE A 149 -9.51 -8.55 -32.05
CA PHE A 149 -8.51 -8.15 -33.06
C PHE A 149 -7.17 -8.88 -32.90
N GLY A 150 -6.78 -9.23 -31.66
CA GLY A 150 -5.59 -10.02 -31.38
C GLY A 150 -5.65 -11.43 -31.97
N SER A 151 -6.84 -12.04 -32.01
CA SER A 151 -7.06 -13.37 -32.59
C SER A 151 -7.00 -13.40 -34.14
N VAL A 152 -7.25 -12.27 -34.80
CA VAL A 152 -7.20 -12.15 -36.28
C VAL A 152 -5.78 -12.00 -36.83
N ARG A 153 -4.80 -11.65 -35.98
CA ARG A 153 -3.39 -11.49 -36.38
C ARG A 153 -2.58 -12.79 -36.41
N GLN A 154 -3.16 -13.93 -36.07
CA GLN A 154 -2.51 -15.26 -36.07
C GLN A 154 -2.91 -16.16 -37.29
N ILE A 155 -3.37 -15.57 -38.38
CA ILE A 155 -3.59 -16.30 -39.64
C ILE A 155 -2.51 -15.93 -40.63
#